data_2394e058df9b1a932086fea1904fa092
#
_entry.id   2394e058df9b1a932086fea1904fa092
#
_cell.length_a   1.000
_cell.length_b   1.000
_cell.length_c   1.000
_cell.angle_alpha   90.00
_cell.angle_beta   90.00
_cell.angle_gamma   90.00
#
_symmetry.space_group_name_H-M   'P 1'
#
loop_
_entity.id
_entity.type
_entity.pdbx_description
1 polymer ?
#
loop_
_entity_poly.entity_id
_entity_poly.type
_entity_poly.pdbx_seq_one_letter_code
_entity_poly.pdbx_strand_id
1 'polypeptide(L)'
;KSIIDVGGGYGAAISSIKASYPEINCALFDLKKVIENCNLPKIKVIEGDFFSTIPIGYDAIILSRILHDWNNEKCKVILENCFNALPKGGTLYIIENCSDLITVDLSLLSLNMLAMCESYERTLSEYKELFSKTRFITKNTIQLNELQTIIIASKP
;
A
#
# COMPACT_ATOMS: atom_id res chain seq x y z
N LYS A 1 -1.81 -19.09 4.68
CA LYS A 1 -1.94 -17.61 4.65
C LYS A 1 -1.44 -17.11 3.31
N SER A 2 -2.04 -16.03 2.84
CA SER A 2 -1.76 -15.44 1.52
C SER A 2 -1.69 -13.92 1.60
N ILE A 3 -0.79 -13.33 0.81
CA ILE A 3 -0.58 -11.88 0.79
C ILE A 3 -0.32 -11.41 -0.64
N ILE A 4 -0.86 -10.26 -0.99
CA ILE A 4 -0.66 -9.60 -2.28
C ILE A 4 -0.10 -8.19 -2.09
N ASP A 5 0.96 -7.88 -2.82
CA ASP A 5 1.60 -6.56 -2.89
C ASP A 5 1.01 -5.81 -4.07
N VAL A 6 0.21 -4.80 -3.80
CA VAL A 6 -0.55 -4.03 -4.80
C VAL A 6 0.19 -2.76 -5.16
N GLY A 7 0.57 -2.62 -6.42
CA GLY A 7 1.46 -1.58 -6.89
C GLY A 7 2.91 -1.82 -6.44
N GLY A 8 3.31 -3.07 -6.23
CA GLY A 8 4.60 -3.41 -5.64
C GLY A 8 5.81 -3.25 -6.56
N GLY A 9 5.63 -2.68 -7.77
CA GLY A 9 6.72 -2.41 -8.70
C GLY A 9 7.47 -3.68 -9.10
N TYR A 10 8.76 -3.70 -8.86
CA TYR A 10 9.61 -4.88 -9.12
C TYR A 10 9.57 -5.94 -8.01
N GLY A 11 8.68 -5.81 -7.02
CA GLY A 11 8.41 -6.82 -6.01
C GLY A 11 9.44 -6.92 -4.89
N ALA A 12 10.14 -5.84 -4.53
CA ALA A 12 11.15 -5.85 -3.48
C ALA A 12 10.55 -6.24 -2.11
N ALA A 13 9.44 -5.62 -1.71
CA ALA A 13 8.79 -5.89 -0.44
C ALA A 13 8.26 -7.33 -0.36
N ILE A 14 7.54 -7.78 -1.37
CA ILE A 14 6.96 -9.12 -1.39
C ILE A 14 8.02 -10.22 -1.47
N SER A 15 9.15 -9.95 -2.15
CA SER A 15 10.29 -10.87 -2.20
C SER A 15 10.96 -11.05 -0.85
N SER A 16 11.12 -9.97 -0.09
CA SER A 16 11.66 -10.01 1.27
C SER A 16 10.74 -10.80 2.22
N ILE A 17 9.43 -10.62 2.09
CA ILE A 17 8.44 -11.40 2.85
C ILE A 17 8.53 -12.88 2.48
N LYS A 18 8.59 -13.20 1.18
CA LYS A 18 8.69 -14.59 0.71
C LYS A 18 9.97 -15.29 1.17
N ALA A 19 11.08 -14.56 1.22
CA ALA A 19 12.34 -15.08 1.72
C ALA A 19 12.29 -15.36 3.24
N SER A 20 11.68 -14.46 4.00
CA SER A 20 11.56 -14.60 5.46
C SER A 20 10.48 -15.61 5.89
N TYR A 21 9.45 -15.80 5.08
CA TYR A 21 8.29 -16.65 5.37
C TYR A 21 7.95 -17.51 4.14
N PRO A 22 8.72 -18.56 3.86
CA PRO A 22 8.56 -19.36 2.64
C PRO A 22 7.21 -20.05 2.49
N GLU A 23 6.50 -20.28 3.59
CA GLU A 23 5.18 -20.93 3.62
C GLU A 23 4.04 -19.99 3.19
N ILE A 24 4.24 -18.68 3.18
CA ILE A 24 3.20 -17.72 2.78
C ILE A 24 3.06 -17.71 1.26
N ASN A 25 1.82 -17.78 0.79
CA ASN A 25 1.50 -17.60 -0.62
C ASN A 25 1.56 -16.11 -0.96
N CYS A 26 2.58 -15.72 -1.73
CA CYS A 26 2.84 -14.34 -2.11
C CYS A 26 2.44 -14.08 -3.56
N ALA A 27 1.87 -12.89 -3.79
CA ALA A 27 1.61 -12.37 -5.14
C ALA A 27 2.05 -10.91 -5.26
N LEU A 28 2.45 -10.53 -6.46
CA LEU A 28 2.70 -9.17 -6.90
C LEU A 28 1.60 -8.77 -7.89
N PHE A 29 1.03 -7.60 -7.73
CA PHE A 29 0.03 -7.03 -8.64
C PHE A 29 0.43 -5.62 -9.05
N ASP A 30 0.61 -5.40 -10.35
CA ASP A 30 0.96 -4.09 -10.90
C ASP A 30 0.58 -3.99 -12.38
N LEU A 31 0.74 -2.81 -12.97
CA LEU A 31 0.51 -2.57 -14.38
C LEU A 31 1.42 -3.46 -15.24
N LYS A 32 0.90 -3.96 -16.36
CA LYS A 32 1.63 -4.82 -17.29
C LYS A 32 3.03 -4.30 -17.63
N LYS A 33 3.13 -3.03 -18.00
CA LYS A 33 4.39 -2.38 -18.37
C LYS A 33 5.44 -2.35 -17.25
N VAL A 34 5.01 -2.48 -15.98
CA VAL A 34 5.92 -2.49 -14.82
C VAL A 34 6.46 -3.89 -14.59
N ILE A 35 5.59 -4.91 -14.73
CA ILE A 35 5.90 -6.28 -14.34
C ILE A 35 6.29 -7.21 -15.50
N GLU A 36 6.26 -6.75 -16.75
CA GLU A 36 6.53 -7.59 -17.94
C GLU A 36 7.92 -8.27 -17.92
N ASN A 37 8.88 -7.69 -17.22
CA ASN A 37 10.23 -8.23 -17.06
C ASN A 37 10.50 -8.77 -15.64
N CYS A 38 9.48 -8.83 -14.78
CA CYS A 38 9.64 -9.37 -13.43
C CYS A 38 9.73 -10.89 -13.46
N ASN A 39 10.86 -11.41 -12.97
CA ASN A 39 11.03 -12.84 -12.72
C ASN A 39 11.23 -13.06 -11.22
N LEU A 40 10.13 -13.37 -10.53
CA LEU A 40 10.09 -13.53 -9.07
C LEU A 40 9.82 -15.00 -8.72
N PRO A 41 10.84 -15.79 -8.40
CA PRO A 41 10.67 -17.21 -8.07
C PRO A 41 9.69 -17.40 -6.90
N LYS A 42 8.71 -18.30 -7.08
CA LYS A 42 7.70 -18.67 -6.05
C LYS A 42 6.74 -17.52 -5.66
N ILE A 43 6.68 -16.45 -6.43
CA ILE A 43 5.73 -15.36 -6.27
C ILE A 43 4.87 -15.28 -7.52
N LYS A 44 3.55 -15.26 -7.34
CA LYS A 44 2.63 -15.12 -8.47
C LYS A 44 2.61 -13.66 -8.92
N VAL A 45 2.97 -13.40 -10.18
CA VAL A 45 2.91 -12.06 -10.78
C VAL A 45 1.58 -11.92 -11.54
N ILE A 46 0.82 -10.87 -11.26
CA ILE A 46 -0.52 -10.62 -11.80
C ILE A 46 -0.56 -9.21 -12.37
N GLU A 47 -0.97 -9.09 -13.63
CA GLU A 47 -1.17 -7.78 -14.27
C GLU A 47 -2.54 -7.20 -13.94
N GLY A 48 -2.62 -5.88 -13.80
CA GLY A 48 -3.88 -5.15 -13.66
C GLY A 48 -3.70 -3.73 -13.14
N ASP A 49 -4.82 -3.06 -12.97
CA ASP A 49 -4.90 -1.68 -12.48
C ASP A 49 -5.71 -1.65 -11.17
N PHE A 50 -5.07 -1.19 -10.11
CA PHE A 50 -5.71 -1.10 -8.78
C PHE A 50 -6.86 -0.07 -8.72
N PHE A 51 -6.96 0.83 -9.71
CA PHE A 51 -8.13 1.69 -9.84
C PHE A 51 -9.35 0.95 -10.40
N SER A 52 -9.14 -0.11 -11.16
CA SER A 52 -10.22 -0.92 -11.72
C SER A 52 -10.64 -2.01 -10.75
N THR A 53 -9.73 -2.91 -10.39
CA THR A 53 -10.01 -4.04 -9.50
C THR A 53 -8.73 -4.61 -8.93
N ILE A 54 -8.83 -5.24 -7.75
CA ILE A 54 -7.71 -5.94 -7.10
C ILE A 54 -8.09 -7.42 -7.02
N PRO A 55 -7.14 -8.35 -7.28
CA PRO A 55 -7.39 -9.78 -7.19
C PRO A 55 -7.88 -10.22 -5.82
N ILE A 56 -8.91 -11.06 -5.79
CA ILE A 56 -9.48 -11.66 -4.57
C ILE A 56 -8.74 -12.95 -4.17
N GLY A 57 -8.98 -13.42 -2.95
CA GLY A 57 -8.44 -14.71 -2.45
C GLY A 57 -7.15 -14.57 -1.64
N TYR A 58 -6.82 -13.36 -1.22
CA TYR A 58 -5.68 -13.09 -0.34
C TYR A 58 -6.17 -12.66 1.05
N ASP A 59 -5.52 -13.18 2.11
CA ASP A 59 -5.83 -12.83 3.50
C ASP A 59 -5.34 -11.43 3.86
N ALA A 60 -4.33 -10.93 3.13
CA ALA A 60 -3.75 -9.63 3.35
C ALA A 60 -3.36 -8.92 2.03
N ILE A 61 -3.44 -7.59 2.07
CA ILE A 61 -2.97 -6.67 1.02
C ILE A 61 -1.88 -5.78 1.60
N ILE A 62 -0.85 -5.52 0.82
CA ILE A 62 0.15 -4.47 1.08
C ILE A 62 -0.05 -3.36 0.06
N LEU A 63 -0.03 -2.11 0.54
CA LEU A 63 0.18 -0.89 -0.24
C LEU A 63 1.46 -0.24 0.28
N SER A 64 2.55 -0.31 -0.47
CA SER A 64 3.83 0.25 -0.08
C SER A 64 4.20 1.41 -0.97
N ARG A 65 4.21 2.63 -0.43
CA ARG A 65 4.51 3.86 -1.16
C ARG A 65 3.57 4.08 -2.36
N ILE A 66 2.26 3.90 -2.13
CA ILE A 66 1.21 4.03 -3.14
C ILE A 66 0.33 5.25 -2.89
N LEU A 67 -0.20 5.39 -1.67
CA LEU A 67 -1.23 6.41 -1.40
C LEU A 67 -0.68 7.84 -1.47
N HIS A 68 0.61 8.01 -1.24
CA HIS A 68 1.27 9.31 -1.31
C HIS A 68 1.28 9.91 -2.73
N ASP A 69 1.20 9.08 -3.78
CA ASP A 69 1.19 9.53 -5.17
C ASP A 69 -0.18 10.06 -5.63
N TRP A 70 -1.20 9.93 -4.79
CA TRP A 70 -2.59 10.17 -5.18
C TRP A 70 -3.30 11.13 -4.23
N ASN A 71 -4.20 11.96 -4.80
CA ASN A 71 -5.10 12.80 -4.00
C ASN A 71 -6.13 11.96 -3.22
N ASN A 72 -6.84 12.59 -2.29
CA ASN A 72 -7.76 11.87 -1.38
C ASN A 72 -8.89 11.14 -2.11
N GLU A 73 -9.40 11.64 -3.22
CA GLU A 73 -10.48 10.98 -3.96
C GLU A 73 -9.97 9.69 -4.64
N LYS A 74 -8.79 9.74 -5.24
CA LYS A 74 -8.14 8.55 -5.80
C LYS A 74 -7.76 7.54 -4.71
N CYS A 75 -7.23 8.01 -3.58
CA CYS A 75 -6.96 7.14 -2.42
C CYS A 75 -8.21 6.40 -1.95
N LYS A 76 -9.36 7.05 -1.91
CA LYS A 76 -10.63 6.38 -1.55
C LYS A 76 -10.96 5.24 -2.52
N VAL A 77 -10.80 5.44 -3.83
CA VAL A 77 -11.03 4.39 -4.83
C VAL A 77 -10.12 3.19 -4.59
N ILE A 78 -8.81 3.43 -4.38
CA ILE A 78 -7.83 2.36 -4.09
C ILE A 78 -8.24 1.60 -2.83
N LEU A 79 -8.55 2.31 -1.74
CA LEU A 79 -8.93 1.71 -0.46
C LEU A 79 -10.26 0.93 -0.56
N GLU A 80 -11.20 1.41 -1.36
CA GLU A 80 -12.46 0.72 -1.61
C GLU A 80 -12.26 -0.58 -2.39
N ASN A 81 -11.38 -0.57 -3.41
CA ASN A 81 -10.99 -1.76 -4.14
C ASN A 81 -10.25 -2.77 -3.25
N CYS A 82 -9.36 -2.31 -2.35
CA CYS A 82 -8.74 -3.17 -1.34
C CYS A 82 -9.78 -3.78 -0.40
N PHE A 83 -10.75 -2.98 0.05
CA PHE A 83 -11.82 -3.48 0.91
C PHE A 83 -12.66 -4.56 0.22
N ASN A 84 -13.00 -4.36 -1.03
CA ASN A 84 -13.80 -5.32 -1.79
C ASN A 84 -13.03 -6.62 -2.04
N ALA A 85 -11.72 -6.55 -2.28
CA ALA A 85 -10.86 -7.72 -2.54
C ALA A 85 -10.57 -8.57 -1.28
N LEU A 86 -10.48 -7.96 -0.11
CA LEU A 86 -10.19 -8.67 1.13
C LEU A 86 -11.40 -9.47 1.63
N PRO A 87 -11.18 -10.67 2.21
CA PRO A 87 -12.21 -11.39 2.94
C PRO A 87 -12.55 -10.69 4.26
N LYS A 88 -13.65 -11.09 4.90
CA LYS A 88 -13.96 -10.67 6.28
C LYS A 88 -12.81 -11.07 7.20
N GLY A 89 -12.35 -10.15 8.06
CA GLY A 89 -11.17 -10.33 8.91
C GLY A 89 -9.83 -10.15 8.18
N GLY A 90 -9.84 -9.90 6.87
CA GLY A 90 -8.63 -9.65 6.09
C GLY A 90 -7.91 -8.36 6.51
N THR A 91 -6.61 -8.32 6.29
CA THR A 91 -5.73 -7.24 6.78
C THR A 91 -5.17 -6.41 5.63
N LEU A 92 -5.19 -5.09 5.80
CA LEU A 92 -4.53 -4.13 4.94
C LEU A 92 -3.31 -3.54 5.66
N TYR A 93 -2.14 -3.69 5.05
CA TYR A 93 -0.88 -3.07 5.48
C TYR A 93 -0.56 -1.91 4.56
N ILE A 94 -0.37 -0.72 5.12
CA ILE A 94 0.03 0.47 4.38
C ILE A 94 1.36 0.92 4.93
N ILE A 95 2.34 1.04 4.05
CA ILE A 95 3.71 1.45 4.37
C ILE A 95 3.95 2.78 3.68
N GLU A 96 4.03 3.87 4.47
CA GLU A 96 4.20 5.22 3.96
C GLU A 96 5.19 6.02 4.80
N ASN A 97 5.71 7.08 4.23
CA ASN A 97 6.36 8.11 5.02
C ASN A 97 5.26 8.87 5.77
N CYS A 98 5.33 8.81 7.09
CA CYS A 98 4.43 9.55 7.96
C CYS A 98 5.29 10.24 9.00
N SER A 99 5.49 11.53 8.86
CA SER A 99 6.19 12.31 9.88
C SER A 99 5.31 13.45 10.31
N ASP A 100 4.98 13.49 11.60
CA ASP A 100 4.40 14.67 12.21
C ASP A 100 5.49 15.76 12.44
N LEU A 101 6.76 15.41 12.22
CA LEU A 101 7.88 16.33 12.22
C LEU A 101 8.15 16.80 10.78
N ILE A 102 7.75 18.03 10.50
CA ILE A 102 8.05 18.69 9.21
C ILE A 102 9.54 19.00 9.19
N THR A 103 10.32 18.25 8.44
CA THR A 103 11.68 18.62 8.08
C THR A 103 11.68 19.43 6.78
N VAL A 104 12.71 20.28 6.57
CA VAL A 104 12.84 21.08 5.34
C VAL A 104 12.85 20.17 4.11
N ASP A 105 13.50 19.02 4.19
CA ASP A 105 13.61 18.06 3.09
C ASP A 105 12.26 17.43 2.74
N LEU A 106 11.44 17.08 3.75
CA LEU A 106 10.07 16.58 3.54
C LEU A 106 9.15 17.66 2.96
N SER A 107 9.33 18.91 3.38
CA SER A 107 8.55 20.03 2.83
C SER A 107 8.86 20.29 1.35
N LEU A 108 10.13 20.21 0.95
CA LEU A 108 10.55 20.34 -0.44
C LEU A 108 10.07 19.17 -1.29
N LEU A 109 10.13 17.94 -0.75
CA LEU A 109 9.60 16.76 -1.42
C LEU A 109 8.08 16.88 -1.64
N SER A 110 7.35 17.28 -0.60
CA SER A 110 5.89 17.50 -0.68
C SER A 110 5.50 18.59 -1.67
N LEU A 111 6.28 19.67 -1.77
CA LEU A 111 6.05 20.73 -2.76
C LEU A 111 6.25 20.21 -4.20
N ASN A 112 7.28 19.40 -4.44
CA ASN A 112 7.48 18.78 -5.75
C ASN A 112 6.35 17.80 -6.11
N MET A 113 5.89 17.00 -5.16
CA MET A 113 4.79 16.06 -5.34
C MET A 113 3.46 16.78 -5.60
N LEU A 114 3.20 17.88 -4.90
CA LEU A 114 2.00 18.71 -5.10
C LEU A 114 2.00 19.32 -6.51
N ALA A 115 3.14 19.79 -6.99
CA ALA A 115 3.28 20.42 -8.31
C ALA A 115 3.15 19.39 -9.45
N MET A 116 3.63 18.16 -9.28
CA MET A 116 3.68 17.14 -10.33
C MET A 116 2.51 16.16 -10.32
N CYS A 117 1.98 15.83 -9.15
CA CYS A 117 1.03 14.71 -8.99
C CYS A 117 -0.28 15.12 -8.26
N GLU A 118 -0.45 16.40 -7.90
CA GLU A 118 -1.55 16.86 -7.03
C GLU A 118 -1.62 16.08 -5.69
N SER A 119 -0.46 15.69 -5.18
CA SER A 119 -0.30 14.77 -4.05
C SER A 119 0.78 15.29 -3.10
N TYR A 120 0.86 14.72 -1.90
CA TYR A 120 1.82 15.13 -0.87
C TYR A 120 2.06 14.04 0.16
N GLU A 121 3.19 14.12 0.87
CA GLU A 121 3.45 13.24 2.03
C GLU A 121 2.51 13.61 3.17
N ARG A 122 1.63 12.70 3.53
CA ARG A 122 0.63 12.90 4.59
C ARG A 122 1.22 12.65 5.96
N THR A 123 0.74 13.40 6.94
CA THR A 123 0.96 13.09 8.35
C THR A 123 0.19 11.84 8.76
N LEU A 124 0.55 11.23 9.87
CA LEU A 124 -0.21 10.10 10.43
C LEU A 124 -1.65 10.48 10.75
N SER A 125 -1.88 11.73 11.18
CA SER A 125 -3.21 12.27 11.45
C SER A 125 -4.08 12.32 10.19
N GLU A 126 -3.53 12.78 9.07
CA GLU A 126 -4.22 12.83 7.78
C GLU A 126 -4.51 11.43 7.24
N TYR A 127 -3.60 10.46 7.41
CA TYR A 127 -3.90 9.06 7.10
C TYR A 127 -5.05 8.52 7.97
N LYS A 128 -5.07 8.79 9.28
CA LYS A 128 -6.17 8.39 10.16
C LYS A 128 -7.49 9.02 9.73
N GLU A 129 -7.50 10.28 9.33
CA GLU A 129 -8.69 10.94 8.77
C GLU A 129 -9.14 10.28 7.46
N LEU A 130 -8.20 10.00 6.54
CA LEU A 130 -8.51 9.29 5.29
C LEU A 130 -9.16 7.94 5.58
N PHE A 131 -8.61 7.16 6.53
CA PHE A 131 -9.16 5.87 6.94
C PHE A 131 -10.52 5.98 7.61
N SER A 132 -10.79 7.03 8.40
CA SER A 132 -12.09 7.24 9.05
C SER A 132 -13.24 7.37 8.05
N LYS A 133 -12.93 7.74 6.81
CA LYS A 133 -13.88 7.86 5.69
C LYS A 133 -14.03 6.55 4.90
N THR A 134 -13.37 5.48 5.33
CA THR A 134 -13.46 4.13 4.75
C THR A 134 -14.18 3.18 5.70
N ARG A 135 -14.43 1.97 5.22
CA ARG A 135 -15.02 0.88 6.03
C ARG A 135 -13.98 0.07 6.81
N PHE A 136 -12.70 0.39 6.67
CA PHE A 136 -11.63 -0.25 7.42
C PHE A 136 -11.59 0.20 8.86
N ILE A 137 -11.19 -0.73 9.75
CA ILE A 137 -10.91 -0.43 11.16
C ILE A 137 -9.40 -0.42 11.34
N THR A 138 -8.83 0.74 11.67
CA THR A 138 -7.42 0.85 12.03
C THR A 138 -7.16 0.10 13.33
N LYS A 139 -6.20 -0.83 13.32
CA LYS A 139 -5.84 -1.68 14.45
C LYS A 139 -4.60 -1.21 15.16
N ASN A 140 -3.57 -0.85 14.41
CA ASN A 140 -2.26 -0.48 14.96
C ASN A 140 -1.48 0.39 13.98
N THR A 141 -0.47 1.07 14.51
CA THR A 141 0.56 1.76 13.73
C THR A 141 1.93 1.39 14.29
N ILE A 142 2.87 1.06 13.42
CA ILE A 142 4.24 0.67 13.79
C ILE A 142 5.19 1.59 13.05
N GLN A 143 5.98 2.35 13.79
CA GLN A 143 7.04 3.17 13.21
C GLN A 143 8.24 2.27 12.90
N LEU A 144 8.68 2.25 11.64
CA LEU A 144 9.82 1.46 11.18
C LEU A 144 11.14 2.21 11.35
N ASN A 145 11.13 3.49 11.08
CA ASN A 145 12.26 4.42 11.22
C ASN A 145 11.72 5.85 11.38
N GLU A 146 12.58 6.85 11.30
CA GLU A 146 12.20 8.26 11.48
C GLU A 146 11.12 8.77 10.50
N LEU A 147 11.01 8.14 9.33
CA LEU A 147 10.10 8.57 8.26
C LEU A 147 8.96 7.58 8.01
N GLN A 148 9.25 6.27 8.05
CA GLN A 148 8.32 5.24 7.59
C GLN A 148 7.48 4.66 8.72
N THR A 149 6.20 4.55 8.46
CA THR A 149 5.22 3.94 9.36
C THR A 149 4.42 2.87 8.63
N ILE A 150 4.16 1.76 9.30
CA ILE A 150 3.15 0.78 8.87
C ILE A 150 1.85 1.12 9.56
N ILE A 151 0.80 1.34 8.79
CA ILE A 151 -0.57 1.45 9.30
C ILE A 151 -1.26 0.11 9.03
N ILE A 152 -1.79 -0.51 10.06
CA ILE A 152 -2.48 -1.80 9.99
C ILE A 152 -3.97 -1.58 10.15
N ALA A 153 -4.75 -1.99 9.16
CA ALA A 153 -6.19 -1.91 9.18
C ALA A 153 -6.82 -3.28 8.85
N SER A 154 -8.05 -3.51 9.29
CA SER A 154 -8.77 -4.75 9.00
C SER A 154 -10.15 -4.48 8.43
N LYS A 155 -10.62 -5.41 7.59
CA LYS A 155 -12.02 -5.50 7.19
C LYS A 155 -12.81 -6.19 8.31
N PRO A 156 -13.85 -5.56 8.87
CA PRO A 156 -14.68 -6.14 9.93
C PRO A 156 -15.48 -7.38 9.50
#